data_92e6bf178721d39ba0ebb127bfa238de
#
_entry.id   92e6bf178721d39ba0ebb127bfa238de
#
_cell.length_a   1.000
_cell.length_b   1.000
_cell.length_c   1.000
_cell.angle_alpha   90.00
_cell.angle_beta   90.00
_cell.angle_gamma   90.00
#
_symmetry.space_group_name_H-M   'P 1'
#
loop_
_entity.id
_entity.type
_entity.pdbx_description
1 polymer ?
#
loop_
_entity_poly.entity_id
_entity_poly.type
_entity_poly.pdbx_seq_one_letter_code
_entity_poly.pdbx_strand_id
1 'polypeptide(L)'
;MFTEKERLERALRQEEVDRPPCICPGGMMNMITTDLMDACGVTWPEAHTDAQMMADLALASYQHGCFENVGVPFCMTIEAEELGAKVTLGSKIFEPHVTEYAGTSVTEWEKSSPINLECGRAKVVLDAIRILKEKNLDVPIIGNLVGPVSVASSVIDPVGFYKDLRRHKEEAHQFMTFVTEQLIAFANAMIENGADVI
;
A
#
# COMPACT_ATOMS: atom_id res chain seq x y z
N MET A 1 -12.72 19.17 21.58
CA MET A 1 -12.63 18.90 20.13
C MET A 1 -11.55 17.85 19.99
N PHE A 2 -11.82 16.71 19.35
CA PHE A 2 -10.83 15.65 19.19
C PHE A 2 -9.82 16.03 18.11
N THR A 3 -8.58 15.53 18.22
CA THR A 3 -7.63 15.54 17.12
C THR A 3 -8.13 14.59 16.01
N GLU A 4 -7.57 14.70 14.82
CA GLU A 4 -7.92 13.78 13.69
C GLU A 4 -7.64 12.33 14.06
N LYS A 5 -6.53 12.08 14.74
CA LYS A 5 -6.12 10.75 15.21
C LYS A 5 -7.09 10.22 16.28
N GLU A 6 -7.38 10.98 17.31
CA GLU A 6 -8.34 10.58 18.36
C GLU A 6 -9.73 10.31 17.78
N ARG A 7 -10.16 11.12 16.80
CA ARG A 7 -11.45 10.95 16.13
C ARG A 7 -11.54 9.63 15.38
N LEU A 8 -10.50 9.28 14.61
CA LEU A 8 -10.46 8.00 13.89
C LEU A 8 -10.41 6.82 14.86
N GLU A 9 -9.53 6.85 15.86
CA GLU A 9 -9.41 5.78 16.85
C GLU A 9 -10.72 5.52 17.61
N ARG A 10 -11.41 6.59 18.01
CA ARG A 10 -12.72 6.48 18.69
C ARG A 10 -13.78 5.91 17.75
N ALA A 11 -13.83 6.37 16.50
CA ALA A 11 -14.78 5.85 15.51
C ALA A 11 -14.55 4.36 15.24
N LEU A 12 -13.31 3.89 15.15
CA LEU A 12 -12.96 2.47 14.98
C LEU A 12 -13.37 1.63 16.21
N ARG A 13 -13.35 2.21 17.42
CA ARG A 13 -13.81 1.57 18.66
C ARG A 13 -15.33 1.69 18.88
N GLN A 14 -16.07 2.29 17.94
CA GLN A 14 -17.51 2.56 18.07
C GLN A 14 -17.86 3.48 19.26
N GLU A 15 -16.95 4.37 19.61
CA GLU A 15 -17.14 5.40 20.64
C GLU A 15 -17.75 6.67 20.03
N GLU A 16 -18.32 7.53 20.90
CA GLU A 16 -18.89 8.81 20.48
C GLU A 16 -17.79 9.76 19.94
N VAL A 17 -18.05 10.40 18.80
CA VAL A 17 -17.19 11.37 18.15
C VAL A 17 -17.94 12.67 17.87
N ASP A 18 -17.22 13.77 17.74
CA ASP A 18 -17.79 15.08 17.41
C ASP A 18 -18.33 15.18 15.98
N ARG A 19 -17.78 14.41 15.06
CA ARG A 19 -18.22 14.20 13.67
C ARG A 19 -17.53 12.97 13.08
N PRO A 20 -18.02 12.42 11.95
CA PRO A 20 -17.30 11.35 11.26
C PRO A 20 -15.89 11.80 10.83
N PRO A 21 -14.86 10.94 10.95
CA PRO A 21 -13.54 11.22 10.41
C PRO A 21 -13.59 11.24 8.88
N CYS A 22 -12.89 12.21 8.28
CA CYS A 22 -12.76 12.34 6.83
C CYS A 22 -11.41 11.77 6.40
N ILE A 23 -11.36 10.48 6.10
CA ILE A 23 -10.12 9.78 5.75
C ILE A 23 -10.13 9.26 4.31
N CYS A 24 -8.95 9.18 3.72
CA CYS A 24 -8.69 8.39 2.53
C CYS A 24 -7.74 7.24 2.91
N PRO A 25 -8.15 5.99 2.77
CA PRO A 25 -7.32 4.86 3.19
C PRO A 25 -6.02 4.75 2.37
N GLY A 26 -6.01 5.21 1.11
CA GLY A 26 -4.81 5.23 0.28
C GLY A 26 -4.88 4.29 -0.92
N GLY A 27 -3.73 3.77 -1.35
CA GLY A 27 -3.60 3.05 -2.62
C GLY A 27 -3.90 3.98 -3.80
N MET A 28 -4.68 3.52 -4.78
CA MET A 28 -5.12 4.35 -5.91
C MET A 28 -6.07 5.49 -5.53
N MET A 29 -6.58 5.50 -4.30
CA MET A 29 -7.54 6.50 -3.80
C MET A 29 -6.89 7.51 -2.84
N ASN A 30 -5.59 7.75 -2.99
CA ASN A 30 -4.81 8.58 -2.07
C ASN A 30 -4.92 10.09 -2.29
N MET A 31 -5.69 10.55 -3.26
CA MET A 31 -5.85 11.97 -3.63
C MET A 31 -4.56 12.72 -3.99
N ILE A 32 -3.51 12.00 -4.39
CA ILE A 32 -2.33 12.62 -4.96
C ILE A 32 -2.65 13.03 -6.40
N THR A 33 -2.79 14.31 -6.62
CA THR A 33 -3.08 14.89 -7.93
C THR A 33 -1.84 15.60 -8.50
N THR A 34 -1.84 15.85 -9.79
CA THR A 34 -0.78 16.66 -10.43
C THR A 34 -0.66 18.04 -9.81
N ASP A 35 -1.79 18.66 -9.46
CA ASP A 35 -1.80 19.99 -8.84
C ASP A 35 -1.18 19.97 -7.43
N LEU A 36 -1.43 18.91 -6.64
CA LEU A 36 -0.79 18.74 -5.34
C LEU A 36 0.73 18.52 -5.50
N MET A 37 1.13 17.67 -6.44
CA MET A 37 2.55 17.44 -6.75
C MET A 37 3.25 18.74 -7.17
N ASP A 38 2.61 19.56 -7.98
CA ASP A 38 3.16 20.86 -8.39
C ASP A 38 3.25 21.84 -7.23
N ALA A 39 2.26 21.85 -6.34
CA ALA A 39 2.22 22.73 -5.19
C ALA A 39 3.31 22.41 -4.14
N CYS A 40 3.59 21.12 -3.92
CA CYS A 40 4.60 20.69 -2.93
C CYS A 40 5.99 20.46 -3.52
N GLY A 41 6.13 20.40 -4.85
CA GLY A 41 7.40 20.17 -5.54
C GLY A 41 7.92 18.74 -5.46
N VAL A 42 7.08 17.78 -5.05
CA VAL A 42 7.40 16.34 -4.98
C VAL A 42 6.50 15.59 -5.95
N THR A 43 7.08 14.78 -6.82
CA THR A 43 6.36 14.17 -7.95
C THR A 43 6.53 12.65 -8.00
N TRP A 44 5.62 11.99 -8.72
CA TRP A 44 5.83 10.67 -9.28
C TRP A 44 6.68 10.75 -10.54
N PRO A 45 7.37 9.68 -10.95
CA PRO A 45 7.46 8.36 -10.28
C PRO A 45 8.46 8.29 -9.12
N GLU A 46 9.26 9.32 -8.86
CA GLU A 46 10.37 9.33 -7.90
C GLU A 46 9.88 9.00 -6.48
N ALA A 47 8.73 9.58 -6.06
CA ALA A 47 8.14 9.33 -4.75
C ALA A 47 7.73 7.85 -4.50
N HIS A 48 7.70 7.00 -5.54
CA HIS A 48 7.47 5.56 -5.36
C HIS A 48 8.71 4.79 -4.94
N THR A 49 9.90 5.39 -5.04
CA THR A 49 11.19 4.74 -4.76
C THR A 49 12.06 5.48 -3.75
N ASP A 50 11.60 6.63 -3.27
CA ASP A 50 12.28 7.43 -2.27
C ASP A 50 11.38 7.65 -1.06
N ALA A 51 11.83 7.18 0.11
CA ALA A 51 11.05 7.20 1.35
C ALA A 51 10.76 8.62 1.85
N GLN A 52 11.71 9.55 1.69
CA GLN A 52 11.52 10.93 2.11
C GLN A 52 10.50 11.62 1.20
N MET A 53 10.63 11.46 -0.12
CA MET A 53 9.67 12.00 -1.08
C MET A 53 8.28 11.41 -0.89
N MET A 54 8.17 10.10 -0.61
CA MET A 54 6.90 9.45 -0.30
C MET A 54 6.25 10.05 0.96
N ALA A 55 7.01 10.22 2.04
CA ALA A 55 6.53 10.81 3.28
C ALA A 55 6.12 12.28 3.09
N ASP A 56 6.91 13.07 2.37
CA ASP A 56 6.62 14.49 2.13
C ASP A 56 5.37 14.68 1.26
N LEU A 57 5.18 13.83 0.25
CA LEU A 57 3.99 13.87 -0.60
C LEU A 57 2.73 13.44 0.17
N ALA A 58 2.82 12.41 1.03
CA ALA A 58 1.73 12.01 1.92
C ALA A 58 1.36 13.14 2.89
N LEU A 59 2.36 13.80 3.45
CA LEU A 59 2.15 14.94 4.36
C LEU A 59 1.52 16.13 3.64
N ALA A 60 1.92 16.41 2.40
CA ALA A 60 1.34 17.47 1.58
C ALA A 60 -0.18 17.31 1.40
N SER A 61 -0.68 16.08 1.20
CA SER A 61 -2.12 15.84 1.08
C SER A 61 -2.90 16.28 2.34
N TYR A 62 -2.35 16.03 3.52
CA TYR A 62 -2.92 16.49 4.79
C TYR A 62 -2.79 18.02 4.95
N GLN A 63 -1.62 18.59 4.68
CA GLN A 63 -1.35 20.03 4.83
C GLN A 63 -2.20 20.90 3.90
N HIS A 64 -2.55 20.38 2.73
CA HIS A 64 -3.46 21.05 1.79
C HIS A 64 -4.95 20.76 2.08
N GLY A 65 -5.26 20.08 3.19
CA GLY A 65 -6.63 19.85 3.63
C GLY A 65 -7.42 18.85 2.79
N CYS A 66 -6.74 17.94 2.11
CA CYS A 66 -7.40 16.90 1.31
C CYS A 66 -8.12 15.88 2.20
N PHE A 67 -7.43 15.36 3.23
CA PHE A 67 -7.97 14.38 4.17
C PHE A 67 -7.37 14.54 5.57
N GLU A 68 -7.96 13.87 6.55
CA GLU A 68 -7.57 13.87 7.97
C GLU A 68 -6.65 12.71 8.31
N ASN A 69 -5.85 12.26 7.35
CA ASN A 69 -4.82 11.25 7.53
C ASN A 69 -3.65 11.47 6.57
N VAL A 70 -2.54 10.85 6.90
CA VAL A 70 -1.45 10.59 5.97
C VAL A 70 -1.42 9.10 5.66
N GLY A 71 -1.17 8.71 4.42
CA GLY A 71 -1.22 7.31 4.01
C GLY A 71 -0.22 6.97 2.92
N VAL A 72 0.42 5.84 3.04
CA VAL A 72 1.38 5.27 2.08
C VAL A 72 1.20 3.76 1.96
N PRO A 73 1.55 3.16 0.81
CA PRO A 73 1.97 3.75 -0.46
C PRO A 73 0.82 4.35 -1.29
N PHE A 74 1.16 4.94 -2.44
CA PHE A 74 0.22 5.56 -3.38
C PHE A 74 -0.18 4.64 -4.55
N CYS A 75 0.20 3.37 -4.54
CA CYS A 75 -0.08 2.43 -5.62
C CYS A 75 -0.44 1.05 -5.07
N MET A 76 -0.88 0.16 -5.95
CA MET A 76 -1.32 -1.20 -5.63
C MET A 76 -0.39 -2.26 -6.24
N THR A 77 0.91 -1.95 -6.42
CA THR A 77 1.82 -2.82 -7.18
C THR A 77 3.01 -3.32 -6.39
N ILE A 78 3.22 -2.83 -5.15
CA ILE A 78 4.40 -3.16 -4.37
C ILE A 78 4.44 -4.65 -4.04
N GLU A 79 3.36 -5.19 -3.53
CA GLU A 79 3.27 -6.59 -3.13
C GLU A 79 3.44 -7.52 -4.33
N ALA A 80 2.85 -7.17 -5.48
CA ALA A 80 2.99 -7.96 -6.70
C ALA A 80 4.42 -7.93 -7.24
N GLU A 81 5.08 -6.76 -7.20
CA GLU A 81 6.48 -6.60 -7.61
C GLU A 81 7.43 -7.42 -6.73
N GLU A 82 7.28 -7.33 -5.42
CA GLU A 82 8.09 -8.09 -4.46
C GLU A 82 7.89 -9.62 -4.63
N LEU A 83 6.68 -10.05 -5.02
CA LEU A 83 6.37 -11.45 -5.31
C LEU A 83 6.79 -11.89 -6.73
N GLY A 84 7.43 -11.02 -7.51
CA GLY A 84 8.09 -11.36 -8.76
C GLY A 84 7.44 -10.83 -10.04
N ALA A 85 6.34 -10.07 -9.97
CA ALA A 85 5.78 -9.41 -11.14
C ALA A 85 6.68 -8.23 -11.59
N LYS A 86 6.71 -7.93 -12.90
CA LYS A 86 7.39 -6.73 -13.38
C LYS A 86 6.43 -5.56 -13.39
N VAL A 87 6.90 -4.45 -12.85
CA VAL A 87 6.12 -3.22 -12.69
C VAL A 87 6.83 -2.07 -13.43
N THR A 88 6.06 -1.27 -14.15
CA THR A 88 6.50 0.07 -14.55
C THR A 88 6.03 1.07 -13.50
N LEU A 89 6.89 2.02 -13.15
CA LEU A 89 6.55 3.06 -12.18
C LEU A 89 5.65 4.15 -12.76
N GLY A 90 5.35 4.07 -14.05
CA GLY A 90 4.50 5.04 -14.72
C GLY A 90 5.19 6.39 -14.96
N SER A 91 4.46 7.47 -14.74
CA SER A 91 4.94 8.84 -14.91
C SER A 91 4.14 9.76 -13.98
N LYS A 92 4.39 11.07 -14.01
CA LYS A 92 3.63 12.05 -13.23
C LYS A 92 2.09 11.95 -13.37
N ILE A 93 1.60 11.44 -14.50
CA ILE A 93 0.16 11.34 -14.80
C ILE A 93 -0.35 9.89 -14.92
N PHE A 94 0.52 8.91 -14.82
CA PHE A 94 0.18 7.49 -14.87
C PHE A 94 0.75 6.77 -13.65
N GLU A 95 -0.09 6.06 -12.94
CA GLU A 95 0.30 5.27 -11.77
C GLU A 95 1.13 4.02 -12.15
N PRO A 96 1.89 3.47 -11.19
CA PRO A 96 2.56 2.19 -11.37
C PRO A 96 1.57 1.08 -11.72
N HIS A 97 1.94 0.23 -12.67
CA HIS A 97 1.14 -0.94 -13.06
C HIS A 97 2.00 -2.13 -13.46
N VAL A 98 1.43 -3.32 -13.31
CA VAL A 98 2.07 -4.58 -13.70
C VAL A 98 2.15 -4.66 -15.23
N THR A 99 3.35 -4.94 -15.75
CA THR A 99 3.62 -5.10 -17.18
C THR A 99 3.85 -6.55 -17.58
N GLU A 100 4.29 -7.40 -16.64
CA GLU A 100 4.52 -8.82 -16.86
C GLU A 100 4.23 -9.56 -15.54
N TYR A 101 3.38 -10.58 -15.60
CA TYR A 101 3.08 -11.44 -14.45
C TYR A 101 4.26 -12.35 -14.13
N ALA A 102 4.42 -12.73 -12.86
CA ALA A 102 5.46 -13.67 -12.43
C ALA A 102 5.19 -15.10 -12.94
N GLY A 103 3.93 -15.45 -13.19
CA GLY A 103 3.53 -16.75 -13.70
C GLY A 103 2.20 -16.72 -14.43
N THR A 104 1.88 -17.84 -15.10
CA THR A 104 0.63 -18.01 -15.85
C THR A 104 -0.35 -18.96 -15.16
N SER A 105 0.10 -19.66 -14.13
CA SER A 105 -0.67 -20.64 -13.36
C SER A 105 -0.24 -20.65 -11.90
N VAL A 106 -1.19 -20.91 -11.00
CA VAL A 106 -0.90 -21.12 -9.58
C VAL A 106 0.00 -22.32 -9.31
N THR A 107 0.09 -23.26 -10.25
CA THR A 107 1.02 -24.42 -10.14
C THR A 107 2.50 -24.01 -10.16
N GLU A 108 2.77 -22.75 -10.48
CA GLU A 108 4.13 -22.17 -10.50
C GLU A 108 4.46 -21.34 -9.25
N TRP A 109 3.56 -21.30 -8.27
CA TRP A 109 3.65 -20.39 -7.12
C TRP A 109 4.96 -20.53 -6.31
N GLU A 110 5.54 -21.73 -6.27
CA GLU A 110 6.81 -21.98 -5.57
C GLU A 110 8.00 -21.19 -6.16
N LYS A 111 7.83 -20.61 -7.35
CA LYS A 111 8.82 -19.72 -7.98
C LYS A 111 8.73 -18.29 -7.45
N SER A 112 7.64 -17.93 -6.76
CA SER A 112 7.47 -16.60 -6.16
C SER A 112 8.41 -16.44 -4.97
N SER A 113 9.07 -15.31 -4.88
CA SER A 113 9.91 -14.97 -3.73
C SER A 113 9.06 -14.37 -2.62
N PRO A 114 9.41 -14.54 -1.34
CA PRO A 114 8.76 -13.79 -0.26
C PRO A 114 9.06 -12.29 -0.39
N ILE A 115 8.15 -11.45 0.15
CA ILE A 115 8.35 -10.00 0.22
C ILE A 115 9.61 -9.70 1.02
N ASN A 116 10.51 -8.93 0.41
CA ASN A 116 11.74 -8.52 1.09
C ASN A 116 11.52 -7.18 1.81
N LEU A 117 11.48 -7.23 3.14
CA LEU A 117 11.27 -6.05 3.98
C LEU A 117 12.53 -5.21 4.20
N GLU A 118 13.71 -5.71 3.78
CA GLU A 118 15.02 -5.06 3.97
C GLU A 118 15.50 -4.30 2.73
N CYS A 119 14.84 -4.47 1.60
CA CYS A 119 15.18 -3.76 0.35
C CYS A 119 13.93 -3.57 -0.52
N GLY A 120 14.10 -3.02 -1.73
CA GLY A 120 12.99 -2.81 -2.66
C GLY A 120 12.00 -1.75 -2.20
N ARG A 121 10.83 -1.75 -2.83
CA ARG A 121 9.82 -0.74 -2.56
C ARG A 121 9.04 -1.01 -1.27
N ALA A 122 8.98 -2.25 -0.79
CA ALA A 122 8.41 -2.56 0.52
C ALA A 122 9.19 -1.83 1.63
N LYS A 123 10.53 -1.87 1.57
CA LYS A 123 11.35 -1.09 2.51
C LYS A 123 11.15 0.41 2.39
N VAL A 124 10.99 0.96 1.20
CA VAL A 124 10.70 2.39 1.00
C VAL A 124 9.42 2.80 1.73
N VAL A 125 8.38 1.97 1.70
CA VAL A 125 7.13 2.21 2.44
C VAL A 125 7.37 2.19 3.96
N LEU A 126 8.10 1.20 4.46
CA LEU A 126 8.41 1.10 5.89
C LEU A 126 9.21 2.31 6.38
N ASP A 127 10.21 2.73 5.62
CA ASP A 127 11.01 3.91 5.93
C ASP A 127 10.17 5.20 5.86
N ALA A 128 9.26 5.33 4.89
CA ALA A 128 8.34 6.47 4.80
C ALA A 128 7.39 6.56 6.02
N ILE A 129 6.84 5.42 6.46
CA ILE A 129 6.01 5.35 7.68
C ILE A 129 6.82 5.81 8.89
N ARG A 130 8.07 5.35 9.03
CA ARG A 130 8.94 5.77 10.13
C ARG A 130 9.23 7.27 10.10
N ILE A 131 9.53 7.84 8.92
CA ILE A 131 9.73 9.29 8.74
C ILE A 131 8.48 10.07 9.16
N LEU A 132 7.29 9.61 8.75
CA LEU A 132 6.02 10.23 9.16
C LEU A 132 5.81 10.14 10.68
N LYS A 133 6.14 9.00 11.29
CA LYS A 133 6.03 8.79 12.74
C LYS A 133 6.94 9.74 13.55
N GLU A 134 8.16 9.95 13.08
CA GLU A 134 9.14 10.86 13.70
C GLU A 134 8.68 12.33 13.69
N LYS A 135 7.75 12.70 12.80
CA LYS A 135 7.17 14.06 12.78
C LYS A 135 6.18 14.34 13.92
N ASN A 136 5.79 13.31 14.69
CA ASN A 136 4.86 13.41 15.84
C ASN A 136 3.56 14.18 15.54
N LEU A 137 2.90 13.82 14.45
CA LEU A 137 1.66 14.44 14.00
C LEU A 137 0.46 13.94 14.82
N ASP A 138 -0.50 14.83 15.09
CA ASP A 138 -1.82 14.48 15.68
C ASP A 138 -2.82 14.00 14.62
N VAL A 139 -2.30 13.39 13.53
CA VAL A 139 -3.03 12.83 12.40
C VAL A 139 -2.70 11.34 12.28
N PRO A 140 -3.67 10.48 11.93
CA PRO A 140 -3.40 9.06 11.81
C PRO A 140 -2.51 8.76 10.59
N ILE A 141 -1.56 7.83 10.79
CA ILE A 141 -0.72 7.27 9.74
C ILE A 141 -1.35 5.95 9.29
N ILE A 142 -1.78 5.88 8.05
CA ILE A 142 -2.42 4.68 7.47
C ILE A 142 -1.43 3.96 6.55
N GLY A 143 -1.15 2.69 6.87
CA GLY A 143 -0.42 1.80 5.99
C GLY A 143 -1.39 1.14 5.00
N ASN A 144 -1.18 1.32 3.70
CA ASN A 144 -2.06 0.76 2.68
C ASN A 144 -1.57 -0.61 2.22
N LEU A 145 -2.46 -1.58 2.19
CA LEU A 145 -2.16 -2.96 1.83
C LEU A 145 -3.18 -3.47 0.82
N VAL A 146 -2.70 -4.12 -0.23
CA VAL A 146 -3.56 -4.74 -1.24
C VAL A 146 -4.06 -6.09 -0.72
N GLY A 147 -5.35 -6.37 -0.90
CA GLY A 147 -5.94 -7.63 -0.44
C GLY A 147 -5.42 -8.87 -1.19
N PRO A 148 -5.43 -10.06 -0.55
CA PRO A 148 -4.77 -11.26 -1.07
C PRO A 148 -5.19 -11.68 -2.47
N VAL A 149 -6.48 -11.58 -2.80
CA VAL A 149 -7.00 -11.96 -4.15
C VAL A 149 -6.50 -11.01 -5.23
N SER A 150 -6.45 -9.71 -4.92
CA SER A 150 -5.94 -8.69 -5.85
C SER A 150 -4.45 -8.86 -6.09
N VAL A 151 -3.66 -9.13 -5.03
CA VAL A 151 -2.24 -9.44 -5.16
C VAL A 151 -2.04 -10.70 -5.98
N ALA A 152 -2.72 -11.80 -5.65
CA ALA A 152 -2.62 -13.05 -6.38
C ALA A 152 -2.89 -12.89 -7.90
N SER A 153 -3.93 -12.13 -8.26
CA SER A 153 -4.28 -11.84 -9.66
C SER A 153 -3.37 -10.79 -10.33
N SER A 154 -2.47 -10.16 -9.57
CA SER A 154 -1.42 -9.28 -10.09
C SER A 154 -0.06 -9.98 -10.20
N VAL A 155 0.11 -11.11 -9.52
CA VAL A 155 1.30 -11.98 -9.59
C VAL A 155 1.14 -13.03 -10.68
N ILE A 156 -0.01 -13.70 -10.73
CA ILE A 156 -0.36 -14.69 -11.75
C ILE A 156 -1.32 -14.06 -12.75
N ASP A 157 -1.15 -14.37 -14.04
CA ASP A 157 -2.10 -13.92 -15.08
C ASP A 157 -3.56 -14.15 -14.62
N PRO A 158 -4.42 -13.12 -14.61
CA PRO A 158 -5.76 -13.23 -14.04
C PRO A 158 -6.62 -14.32 -14.70
N VAL A 159 -6.46 -14.53 -16.01
CA VAL A 159 -7.22 -15.57 -16.73
C VAL A 159 -6.77 -16.95 -16.30
N GLY A 160 -5.47 -17.16 -16.11
CA GLY A 160 -4.89 -18.37 -15.55
C GLY A 160 -5.36 -18.58 -14.11
N PHE A 161 -5.18 -17.57 -13.25
CA PHE A 161 -5.55 -17.60 -11.84
C PHE A 161 -7.01 -18.02 -11.62
N TYR A 162 -7.97 -17.34 -12.26
CA TYR A 162 -9.39 -17.67 -12.07
C TYR A 162 -9.79 -19.05 -12.64
N LYS A 163 -9.12 -19.54 -13.67
CA LYS A 163 -9.31 -20.94 -14.15
C LYS A 163 -8.78 -21.94 -13.14
N ASP A 164 -7.64 -21.66 -12.54
CA ASP A 164 -6.95 -22.54 -11.60
C ASP A 164 -7.66 -22.65 -10.26
N LEU A 165 -8.38 -21.63 -9.80
CA LEU A 165 -9.29 -21.74 -8.66
C LEU A 165 -10.31 -22.89 -8.78
N ARG A 166 -10.57 -23.38 -9.99
CA ARG A 166 -11.46 -24.51 -10.24
C ARG A 166 -10.72 -25.79 -10.59
N ARG A 167 -9.56 -25.70 -11.28
CA ARG A 167 -8.82 -26.84 -11.85
C ARG A 167 -7.72 -27.33 -10.93
N HIS A 168 -7.07 -26.43 -10.21
CA HIS A 168 -5.90 -26.63 -9.37
C HIS A 168 -6.18 -26.08 -7.97
N LYS A 169 -7.23 -26.61 -7.31
CA LYS A 169 -7.76 -26.04 -6.06
C LYS A 169 -6.76 -26.09 -4.90
N GLU A 170 -5.97 -27.16 -4.85
CA GLU A 170 -5.01 -27.36 -3.76
C GLU A 170 -3.84 -26.39 -3.92
N GLU A 171 -3.27 -26.29 -5.10
CA GLU A 171 -2.19 -25.36 -5.42
C GLU A 171 -2.66 -23.91 -5.30
N ALA A 172 -3.90 -23.62 -5.72
CA ALA A 172 -4.49 -22.29 -5.54
C ALA A 172 -4.64 -21.94 -4.05
N HIS A 173 -5.05 -22.91 -3.21
CA HIS A 173 -5.13 -22.68 -1.76
C HIS A 173 -3.76 -22.47 -1.14
N GLN A 174 -2.75 -23.26 -1.53
CA GLN A 174 -1.37 -23.10 -1.08
C GLN A 174 -0.82 -21.72 -1.47
N PHE A 175 -1.02 -21.31 -2.73
CA PHE A 175 -0.62 -20.00 -3.21
C PHE A 175 -1.31 -18.85 -2.45
N MET A 176 -2.63 -18.95 -2.23
CA MET A 176 -3.36 -17.95 -1.46
C MET A 176 -2.91 -17.88 -0.01
N THR A 177 -2.57 -19.02 0.60
CA THR A 177 -2.00 -19.08 1.95
C THR A 177 -0.66 -18.36 1.98
N PHE A 178 0.26 -18.70 1.05
CA PHE A 178 1.55 -18.03 0.92
C PHE A 178 1.39 -16.51 0.76
N VAL A 179 0.57 -16.04 -0.19
CA VAL A 179 0.32 -14.60 -0.39
C VAL A 179 -0.18 -13.95 0.90
N THR A 180 -1.14 -14.59 1.58
CA THR A 180 -1.73 -14.04 2.82
C THR A 180 -0.68 -13.93 3.93
N GLU A 181 0.18 -14.91 4.09
CA GLU A 181 1.29 -14.87 5.07
C GLU A 181 2.26 -13.73 4.78
N GLN A 182 2.59 -13.50 3.50
CA GLN A 182 3.44 -12.38 3.10
C GLN A 182 2.79 -11.02 3.44
N LEU A 183 1.50 -10.89 3.18
CA LEU A 183 0.77 -9.66 3.48
C LEU A 183 0.65 -9.41 4.99
N ILE A 184 0.45 -10.46 5.80
CA ILE A 184 0.45 -10.34 7.26
C ILE A 184 1.82 -9.88 7.76
N ALA A 185 2.91 -10.44 7.22
CA ALA A 185 4.26 -10.02 7.58
C ALA A 185 4.51 -8.54 7.24
N PHE A 186 4.09 -8.10 6.05
CA PHE A 186 4.22 -6.71 5.63
C PHE A 186 3.35 -5.76 6.47
N ALA A 187 2.09 -6.13 6.76
CA ALA A 187 1.23 -5.35 7.64
C ALA A 187 1.83 -5.18 9.05
N ASN A 188 2.36 -6.26 9.64
CA ASN A 188 3.02 -6.20 10.94
C ASN A 188 4.24 -5.26 10.90
N ALA A 189 5.05 -5.35 9.84
CA ALA A 189 6.19 -4.46 9.68
C ALA A 189 5.77 -2.98 9.55
N MET A 190 4.66 -2.67 8.86
CA MET A 190 4.12 -1.31 8.81
C MET A 190 3.72 -0.82 10.22
N ILE A 191 3.04 -1.66 11.01
CA ILE A 191 2.65 -1.33 12.39
C ILE A 191 3.90 -1.09 13.26
N GLU A 192 4.90 -1.97 13.19
CA GLU A 192 6.16 -1.85 13.92
C GLU A 192 6.92 -0.56 13.57
N ASN A 193 6.84 -0.10 12.32
CA ASN A 193 7.43 1.17 11.87
C ASN A 193 6.57 2.40 12.19
N GLY A 194 5.36 2.23 12.72
CA GLY A 194 4.57 3.32 13.29
C GLY A 194 3.26 3.64 12.58
N ALA A 195 2.76 2.79 11.69
CA ALA A 195 1.40 2.92 11.18
C ALA A 195 0.40 2.77 12.34
N ASP A 196 -0.59 3.64 12.39
CA ASP A 196 -1.64 3.63 13.40
C ASP A 196 -2.81 2.72 12.98
N VAL A 197 -3.00 2.57 11.65
CA VAL A 197 -4.07 1.76 11.02
C VAL A 197 -3.52 1.11 9.75
N ILE A 198 -3.99 -0.09 9.40
CA ILE A 198 -3.77 -0.78 8.14
C ILE A 198 -5.12 -0.90 7.40
#